data_77d6fa1044a794471d3beb0d9919d52a
#
_entry.id   77d6fa1044a794471d3beb0d9919d52a
#
_cell.length_a   1.000
_cell.length_b   1.000
_cell.length_c   1.000
_cell.angle_alpha   90.00
_cell.angle_beta   90.00
_cell.angle_gamma   90.00
#
_symmetry.space_group_name_H-M   'P 1'
#
loop_
_entity.id
_entity.type
_entity.pdbx_description
1 polymer ?
#
loop_
_entity_poly.entity_id
_entity_poly.type
_entity_poly.pdbx_seq_one_letter_code
_entity_poly.pdbx_strand_id
1 'polypeptide(L)'
;MTKIVWQIGNNRTATYYQNIILSVSYEYGRRGYLDNYAGQSISITIKNQANESANFQLNDWIDLLGDLGPYRAYYQSFWVTAIDYQDYPGNTGLSTATITASDAMHRLGRVLGKGDTLSAGTTGSQVESMDTKSSWPPDITTFSFETNSQASAATVTNSWNNQINLLQTTEKGIVSYSNGRAIRFYGRGKINTLKDNTPSLTRTATVTNIGYQTFSRLGYGTTFVNTAEITPEGLGTSTGVNTASVTLYGQNGITQSTVDANATQAQGNADWTATALSDATVLRFECGFNDVSQDETMLLAFLQNVTGFGIVAKCVTDLVYRVPGAGSDTTVEVLIEGWSLNITPEQTNFTFYLSPLTYYQFFTLDSSTLGILDTSRLGW
;
A
#
# COMPACT_ATOMS: atom_id res chain seq x y z
N MET A 1 -24.50 14.69 9.50
CA MET A 1 -23.62 14.29 8.38
C MET A 1 -22.19 14.39 8.89
N THR A 2 -21.56 13.30 8.93
CA THR A 2 -20.16 13.18 9.35
C THR A 2 -19.27 13.68 8.22
N LYS A 3 -18.30 14.54 8.54
CA LYS A 3 -17.35 15.08 7.56
C LYS A 3 -15.98 15.15 8.19
N ILE A 4 -14.99 14.68 7.45
CA ILE A 4 -13.59 14.80 7.88
C ILE A 4 -13.15 16.25 7.74
N VAL A 5 -12.59 16.81 8.80
CA VAL A 5 -11.98 18.15 8.81
C VAL A 5 -10.50 18.01 8.46
N TRP A 6 -10.10 18.56 7.34
CA TRP A 6 -8.74 18.45 6.85
C TRP A 6 -7.86 19.63 7.26
N GLN A 7 -6.63 19.31 7.62
CA GLN A 7 -5.59 20.26 8.01
C GLN A 7 -4.29 19.92 7.27
N ILE A 8 -3.53 20.94 6.93
CA ILE A 8 -2.15 20.80 6.47
C ILE A 8 -1.21 21.40 7.50
N GLY A 9 -0.23 20.64 7.93
CA GLY A 9 0.78 21.06 8.90
C GLY A 9 2.14 21.20 8.27
N ASN A 10 2.96 22.13 8.77
CA ASN A 10 4.38 22.18 8.47
C ASN A 10 5.16 21.62 9.67
N ASN A 11 5.86 20.53 9.47
CA ASN A 11 6.64 19.86 10.53
C ASN A 11 7.78 20.72 11.09
N ARG A 12 8.34 21.61 10.27
CA ARG A 12 9.41 22.53 10.70
C ARG A 12 8.93 23.55 11.73
N THR A 13 7.70 24.07 11.54
CA THR A 13 7.12 25.09 12.42
C THR A 13 6.16 24.52 13.44
N ALA A 14 5.80 23.23 13.33
CA ALA A 14 4.76 22.54 14.11
C ALA A 14 3.40 23.29 14.11
N THR A 15 3.11 24.01 13.00
CA THR A 15 1.89 24.79 12.84
C THR A 15 0.95 24.08 11.86
N TYR A 16 -0.33 24.00 12.23
CA TYR A 16 -1.38 23.34 11.44
C TYR A 16 -2.41 24.36 10.99
N TYR A 17 -2.76 24.30 9.71
CA TYR A 17 -3.67 25.22 9.05
C TYR A 17 -4.96 24.49 8.68
N GLN A 18 -6.07 24.95 9.23
CA GLN A 18 -7.42 24.51 8.87
C GLN A 18 -8.02 25.43 7.80
N ASN A 19 -8.97 24.91 7.05
CA ASN A 19 -9.80 25.69 6.11
C ASN A 19 -9.04 26.40 4.97
N ILE A 20 -7.77 26.09 4.75
CA ILE A 20 -7.02 26.62 3.59
C ILE A 20 -7.01 25.63 2.42
N ILE A 21 -7.28 24.36 2.64
CA ILE A 21 -7.26 23.32 1.62
C ILE A 21 -8.48 23.49 0.71
N LEU A 22 -8.24 23.61 -0.59
CA LEU A 22 -9.26 23.66 -1.65
C LEU A 22 -9.45 22.29 -2.30
N SER A 23 -8.36 21.58 -2.55
CA SER A 23 -8.42 20.23 -3.06
C SER A 23 -7.16 19.46 -2.71
N VAL A 24 -7.31 18.13 -2.61
CA VAL A 24 -6.19 17.19 -2.51
C VAL A 24 -6.44 16.05 -3.47
N SER A 25 -5.40 15.64 -4.20
CA SER A 25 -5.39 14.41 -4.98
C SER A 25 -4.16 13.59 -4.60
N TYR A 26 -4.38 12.37 -4.17
CA TYR A 26 -3.32 11.46 -3.74
C TYR A 26 -3.67 10.01 -4.07
N GLU A 27 -2.68 9.25 -4.50
CA GLU A 27 -2.76 7.81 -4.67
C GLU A 27 -1.69 7.16 -3.80
N TYR A 28 -2.05 6.10 -3.07
CA TYR A 28 -1.19 5.39 -2.13
C TYR A 28 -1.13 3.91 -2.46
N GLY A 29 0.04 3.31 -2.22
CA GLY A 29 0.21 1.87 -2.31
C GLY A 29 0.36 1.36 -3.74
N ARG A 30 -0.27 0.24 -4.04
CA ARG A 30 -0.27 -0.40 -5.35
C ARG A 30 -1.70 -0.79 -5.72
N ARG A 31 -1.95 -1.03 -7.00
CA ARG A 31 -3.30 -1.39 -7.47
C ARG A 31 -3.58 -2.88 -7.43
N GLY A 32 -2.55 -3.71 -7.31
CA GLY A 32 -2.70 -5.16 -7.25
C GLY A 32 -1.43 -5.87 -6.81
N TYR A 33 -1.55 -7.16 -6.55
CA TYR A 33 -0.50 -8.01 -5.99
C TYR A 33 0.82 -8.00 -6.79
N LEU A 34 0.75 -7.95 -8.11
CA LEU A 34 1.93 -7.98 -8.99
C LEU A 34 2.62 -6.62 -9.14
N ASP A 35 1.97 -5.55 -8.69
CA ASP A 35 2.52 -4.21 -8.81
C ASP A 35 3.54 -3.96 -7.69
N ASN A 36 4.60 -3.23 -8.00
CA ASN A 36 5.54 -2.74 -7.01
C ASN A 36 4.96 -1.54 -6.27
N TYR A 37 5.35 -1.36 -5.00
CA TYR A 37 5.11 -0.11 -4.30
C TYR A 37 5.97 0.98 -4.92
N ALA A 38 5.37 1.77 -5.79
CA ALA A 38 5.99 2.97 -6.32
C ALA A 38 5.79 4.11 -5.34
N GLY A 39 6.80 4.94 -5.15
CA GLY A 39 6.63 6.19 -4.43
C GLY A 39 5.65 7.10 -5.14
N GLN A 40 4.73 7.68 -4.39
CA GLN A 40 3.64 8.50 -4.92
C GLN A 40 3.83 9.97 -4.58
N SER A 41 3.24 10.82 -5.40
CA SER A 41 3.16 12.26 -5.15
C SER A 41 1.73 12.66 -4.82
N ILE A 42 1.61 13.63 -3.91
CA ILE A 42 0.36 14.28 -3.55
C ILE A 42 0.34 15.68 -4.15
N SER A 43 -0.83 16.11 -4.61
CA SER A 43 -1.08 17.49 -5.01
C SER A 43 -2.10 18.11 -4.06
N ILE A 44 -1.74 19.20 -3.42
CA ILE A 44 -2.58 19.92 -2.45
C ILE A 44 -2.73 21.36 -2.93
N THR A 45 -3.93 21.73 -3.36
CA THR A 45 -4.23 23.13 -3.69
C THR A 45 -4.78 23.85 -2.45
N ILE A 46 -4.16 24.96 -2.10
CA ILE A 46 -4.54 25.80 -0.95
C ILE A 46 -4.94 27.22 -1.38
N LYS A 47 -5.75 27.86 -0.56
CA LYS A 47 -5.94 29.32 -0.64
C LYS A 47 -4.60 30.01 -0.40
N ASN A 48 -4.32 31.05 -1.18
CA ASN A 48 -3.08 31.85 -1.05
C ASN A 48 -3.41 33.35 -0.99
N GLN A 49 -4.50 33.71 -0.32
CA GLN A 49 -5.04 35.06 -0.26
C GLN A 49 -4.19 36.02 0.59
N ALA A 50 -3.61 35.45 1.66
CA ALA A 50 -2.73 36.17 2.59
C ALA A 50 -1.30 35.60 2.58
N ASN A 51 -0.87 35.05 1.43
CA ASN A 51 0.43 34.41 1.25
C ASN A 51 0.63 33.17 2.16
N GLU A 52 -0.41 32.36 2.31
CA GLU A 52 -0.39 31.16 3.13
C GLU A 52 0.69 30.15 2.69
N SER A 53 1.02 30.16 1.39
CA SER A 53 2.08 29.31 0.83
C SER A 53 3.49 29.62 1.38
N ALA A 54 3.72 30.85 1.91
CA ALA A 54 5.00 31.21 2.54
C ALA A 54 5.34 30.34 3.77
N ASN A 55 4.34 29.67 4.33
CA ASN A 55 4.53 28.74 5.45
C ASN A 55 5.13 27.39 5.03
N PHE A 56 5.23 27.11 3.73
CA PHE A 56 5.76 25.88 3.18
C PHE A 56 6.97 26.15 2.30
N GLN A 57 7.99 25.30 2.38
CA GLN A 57 9.21 25.45 1.60
C GLN A 57 9.59 24.12 0.95
N LEU A 58 10.39 24.20 -0.12
CA LEU A 58 10.98 23.01 -0.72
C LEU A 58 11.80 22.24 0.32
N ASN A 59 11.70 20.94 0.28
CA ASN A 59 12.33 19.99 1.21
C ASN A 59 11.79 20.01 2.65
N ASP A 60 10.74 20.77 2.96
CA ASP A 60 10.02 20.62 4.22
C ASP A 60 9.22 19.29 4.20
N TRP A 61 9.04 18.72 5.37
CA TRP A 61 7.99 17.74 5.59
C TRP A 61 6.70 18.44 5.95
N ILE A 62 5.63 18.06 5.29
CA ILE A 62 4.27 18.50 5.59
C ILE A 62 3.43 17.31 6.03
N ASP A 63 2.47 17.56 6.90
CA ASP A 63 1.52 16.56 7.37
C ASP A 63 0.14 16.88 6.80
N LEU A 64 -0.50 15.87 6.21
CA LEU A 64 -1.93 15.90 5.91
C LEU A 64 -2.67 15.18 7.03
N LEU A 65 -3.59 15.88 7.67
CA LEU A 65 -4.35 15.41 8.81
C LEU A 65 -5.83 15.47 8.50
N GLY A 66 -6.54 14.39 8.78
CA GLY A 66 -8.00 14.33 8.73
C GLY A 66 -8.54 14.04 10.12
N ASP A 67 -9.28 14.96 10.70
CA ASP A 67 -9.92 14.81 12.00
C ASP A 67 -11.42 14.52 11.83
N LEU A 68 -11.93 13.61 12.65
CA LEU A 68 -13.33 13.21 12.72
C LEU A 68 -13.81 13.41 14.16
N GLY A 69 -14.60 14.47 14.37
CA GLY A 69 -14.89 14.91 15.73
C GLY A 69 -13.59 15.21 16.51
N PRO A 70 -13.44 14.68 17.73
CA PRO A 70 -12.23 14.90 18.55
C PRO A 70 -11.08 13.94 18.18
N TYR A 71 -11.28 13.02 17.25
CA TYR A 71 -10.36 11.95 16.93
C TYR A 71 -9.69 12.15 15.58
N ARG A 72 -8.40 11.82 15.50
CA ARG A 72 -7.66 11.78 14.26
C ARG A 72 -7.98 10.49 13.50
N ALA A 73 -8.56 10.64 12.31
CA ALA A 73 -8.93 9.54 11.44
C ALA A 73 -7.87 9.27 10.36
N TYR A 74 -7.13 10.28 9.95
CA TYR A 74 -6.11 10.19 8.92
C TYR A 74 -4.88 11.01 9.29
N TYR A 75 -3.69 10.46 9.03
CA TYR A 75 -2.42 11.17 9.19
C TYR A 75 -1.35 10.61 8.26
N GLN A 76 -0.77 11.47 7.45
CA GLN A 76 0.36 11.09 6.61
C GLN A 76 1.29 12.27 6.37
N SER A 77 2.60 12.00 6.33
CA SER A 77 3.65 13.01 6.11
C SER A 77 4.16 12.92 4.69
N PHE A 78 4.45 14.08 4.08
CA PHE A 78 4.96 14.19 2.72
C PHE A 78 6.11 15.20 2.64
N TRP A 79 7.03 14.97 1.74
CA TRP A 79 8.19 15.83 1.48
C TRP A 79 7.90 16.75 0.30
N VAL A 80 7.94 18.07 0.51
CA VAL A 80 7.60 19.09 -0.50
C VAL A 80 8.64 19.10 -1.62
N THR A 81 8.17 18.94 -2.86
CA THR A 81 9.01 18.88 -4.06
C THR A 81 8.81 20.06 -5.00
N ALA A 82 7.63 20.68 -4.99
CA ALA A 82 7.33 21.89 -5.75
C ALA A 82 6.22 22.70 -5.09
N ILE A 83 6.19 24.01 -5.36
CA ILE A 83 5.10 24.90 -5.01
C ILE A 83 4.86 25.81 -6.21
N ASP A 84 3.67 25.70 -6.81
CA ASP A 84 3.24 26.47 -7.95
C ASP A 84 2.22 27.52 -7.51
N TYR A 85 2.33 28.73 -8.02
CA TYR A 85 1.50 29.87 -7.64
C TYR A 85 0.57 30.26 -8.78
N GLN A 86 -0.69 30.52 -8.45
CA GLN A 86 -1.65 31.13 -9.35
C GLN A 86 -2.15 32.43 -8.74
N ASP A 87 -1.56 33.53 -9.16
CA ASP A 87 -1.85 34.84 -8.64
C ASP A 87 -2.87 35.58 -9.50
N TYR A 88 -3.78 36.28 -8.84
CA TYR A 88 -4.78 37.16 -9.48
C TYR A 88 -4.56 38.60 -9.04
N PRO A 89 -3.75 39.38 -9.76
CA PRO A 89 -3.32 40.74 -9.32
C PRO A 89 -4.47 41.72 -9.05
N GLY A 90 -5.59 41.53 -9.73
CA GLY A 90 -6.80 42.37 -9.54
C GLY A 90 -7.74 41.85 -8.46
N ASN A 91 -7.56 40.64 -7.98
CA ASN A 91 -8.40 40.03 -6.96
C ASN A 91 -7.62 38.92 -6.19
N THR A 92 -6.85 39.36 -5.21
CA THR A 92 -6.04 38.44 -4.37
C THR A 92 -6.89 37.40 -3.66
N GLY A 93 -8.19 37.65 -3.46
CA GLY A 93 -9.12 36.67 -2.89
C GLY A 93 -9.31 35.39 -3.72
N LEU A 94 -8.84 35.37 -4.98
CA LEU A 94 -8.86 34.20 -5.86
C LEU A 94 -7.49 33.47 -5.95
N SER A 95 -6.42 34.08 -5.40
CA SER A 95 -5.08 33.50 -5.49
C SER A 95 -5.01 32.15 -4.78
N THR A 96 -4.32 31.20 -5.41
CA THR A 96 -4.11 29.84 -4.91
C THR A 96 -2.65 29.44 -5.03
N ALA A 97 -2.26 28.44 -4.26
CA ALA A 97 -0.98 27.76 -4.44
C ALA A 97 -1.20 26.24 -4.47
N THR A 98 -0.47 25.55 -5.32
CA THR A 98 -0.47 24.09 -5.39
C THR A 98 0.85 23.56 -4.85
N ILE A 99 0.79 22.84 -3.75
CA ILE A 99 1.93 22.17 -3.12
C ILE A 99 1.97 20.76 -3.67
N THR A 100 3.02 20.43 -4.40
CA THR A 100 3.35 19.06 -4.79
C THR A 100 4.34 18.50 -3.78
N ALA A 101 3.99 17.38 -3.17
CA ALA A 101 4.83 16.70 -2.22
C ALA A 101 4.85 15.20 -2.50
N SER A 102 5.83 14.49 -1.95
CA SER A 102 6.04 13.07 -2.21
C SER A 102 6.11 12.30 -0.91
N ASP A 103 5.71 11.05 -0.92
CA ASP A 103 5.88 10.14 0.21
C ASP A 103 7.35 9.70 0.38
N ALA A 104 7.66 8.97 1.47
CA ALA A 104 9.01 8.50 1.72
C ALA A 104 9.51 7.51 0.67
N MET A 105 8.65 6.67 0.09
CA MET A 105 9.03 5.73 -0.96
C MET A 105 9.50 6.44 -2.22
N HIS A 106 8.84 7.54 -2.60
CA HIS A 106 9.29 8.38 -3.72
C HIS A 106 10.67 9.02 -3.42
N ARG A 107 10.87 9.54 -2.20
CA ARG A 107 12.16 10.07 -1.78
C ARG A 107 13.26 9.01 -1.83
N LEU A 108 12.99 7.80 -1.32
CA LEU A 108 13.90 6.65 -1.39
C LEU A 108 14.19 6.21 -2.84
N GLY A 109 13.26 6.44 -3.76
CA GLY A 109 13.46 6.22 -5.20
C GLY A 109 14.53 7.15 -5.82
N ARG A 110 14.78 8.32 -5.22
CA ARG A 110 15.79 9.30 -5.66
C ARG A 110 17.13 9.18 -4.93
N VAL A 111 17.18 8.43 -3.83
CA VAL A 111 18.40 8.25 -3.04
C VAL A 111 19.08 6.95 -3.43
N LEU A 112 20.29 7.06 -3.97
CA LEU A 112 21.11 5.91 -4.34
C LEU A 112 21.81 5.34 -3.12
N GLY A 113 21.92 4.01 -3.05
CA GLY A 113 22.61 3.31 -1.96
C GLY A 113 24.13 3.52 -1.92
N LYS A 114 24.72 4.09 -2.97
CA LYS A 114 26.15 4.47 -3.07
C LYS A 114 27.15 3.37 -2.70
N GLY A 115 26.80 2.11 -2.91
CA GLY A 115 27.64 0.98 -2.56
C GLY A 115 27.55 0.55 -1.08
N ASP A 116 26.58 1.05 -0.32
CA ASP A 116 26.28 0.51 1.00
C ASP A 116 25.97 -1.00 0.90
N THR A 117 26.42 -1.75 1.89
CA THR A 117 26.28 -3.20 1.91
C THR A 117 25.23 -3.65 2.93
N LEU A 118 24.44 -4.63 2.54
CA LEU A 118 23.51 -5.36 3.40
C LEU A 118 24.07 -6.77 3.63
N SER A 119 24.13 -7.19 4.88
CA SER A 119 24.58 -8.55 5.22
C SER A 119 23.50 -9.58 4.85
N ALA A 120 23.92 -10.81 4.53
CA ALA A 120 22.98 -11.92 4.38
C ALA A 120 22.15 -12.12 5.68
N GLY A 121 20.87 -12.44 5.53
CA GLY A 121 19.95 -12.61 6.64
C GLY A 121 18.51 -12.72 6.19
N THR A 122 17.55 -12.53 7.09
CA THR A 122 16.14 -12.43 6.68
C THR A 122 15.89 -11.13 5.92
N THR A 123 14.90 -11.14 5.03
CA THR A 123 14.47 -9.93 4.31
C THR A 123 14.20 -8.77 5.27
N GLY A 124 13.57 -9.05 6.42
CA GLY A 124 13.31 -8.05 7.46
C GLY A 124 14.56 -7.51 8.12
N SER A 125 15.53 -8.37 8.43
CA SER A 125 16.81 -7.89 9.03
C SER A 125 17.57 -6.98 8.07
N GLN A 126 17.50 -7.24 6.78
CA GLN A 126 18.04 -6.32 5.78
C GLN A 126 17.30 -4.99 5.76
N VAL A 127 15.96 -4.99 5.76
CA VAL A 127 15.17 -3.75 5.83
C VAL A 127 15.51 -2.94 7.07
N GLU A 128 15.54 -3.56 8.25
CA GLU A 128 15.87 -2.87 9.51
C GLU A 128 17.30 -2.34 9.54
N SER A 129 18.23 -2.95 8.81
CA SER A 129 19.61 -2.45 8.73
C SER A 129 19.77 -1.25 7.79
N MET A 130 18.80 -0.93 6.94
CA MET A 130 18.91 0.14 5.93
C MET A 130 19.06 1.52 6.57
N ASP A 131 18.29 1.83 7.62
CA ASP A 131 18.34 3.14 8.26
C ASP A 131 19.64 3.44 9.01
N THR A 132 20.50 2.43 9.19
CA THR A 132 21.86 2.59 9.73
C THR A 132 22.91 2.94 8.65
N LYS A 133 22.54 2.93 7.37
CA LYS A 133 23.48 3.13 6.26
C LYS A 133 23.74 4.60 5.99
N SER A 134 24.97 4.89 5.55
CA SER A 134 25.45 6.27 5.37
C SER A 134 24.69 7.05 4.28
N SER A 135 24.16 6.36 3.28
CA SER A 135 23.38 6.97 2.20
C SER A 135 21.88 7.03 2.48
N TRP A 136 21.39 6.42 3.57
CA TRP A 136 19.99 6.44 3.94
C TRP A 136 19.54 7.82 4.47
N PRO A 137 18.34 8.32 4.12
CA PRO A 137 17.82 9.56 4.69
C PRO A 137 17.59 9.43 6.20
N PRO A 138 18.23 10.27 7.04
CA PRO A 138 18.21 10.08 8.51
C PRO A 138 16.85 10.32 9.17
N ASP A 139 15.93 10.87 8.42
CA ASP A 139 14.56 11.19 8.86
C ASP A 139 13.52 10.15 8.44
N ILE A 140 13.96 9.02 7.86
CA ILE A 140 13.09 7.87 7.52
C ILE A 140 13.55 6.68 8.33
N THR A 141 12.63 6.06 9.08
CA THR A 141 12.89 4.85 9.86
C THR A 141 12.32 3.61 9.20
N THR A 142 12.85 2.43 9.55
CA THR A 142 12.40 1.14 9.02
C THR A 142 11.96 0.21 10.14
N PHE A 143 10.94 -0.61 9.86
CA PHE A 143 10.49 -1.68 10.74
C PHE A 143 10.12 -2.91 9.92
N SER A 144 10.35 -4.10 10.47
CA SER A 144 9.92 -5.36 9.86
C SER A 144 9.04 -6.18 10.81
N PHE A 145 8.17 -7.00 10.24
CA PHE A 145 7.21 -7.82 10.98
C PHE A 145 7.09 -9.21 10.35
N GLU A 146 7.45 -10.24 11.10
CA GLU A 146 7.27 -11.67 10.76
C GLU A 146 7.79 -12.04 9.36
N THR A 147 9.05 -11.69 9.08
CA THR A 147 9.72 -12.01 7.82
C THR A 147 10.51 -13.31 7.96
N ASN A 148 10.39 -14.20 6.97
CA ASN A 148 10.97 -15.53 7.02
C ASN A 148 11.93 -15.84 5.86
N SER A 149 11.75 -15.18 4.70
CA SER A 149 12.61 -15.43 3.54
C SER A 149 14.04 -14.97 3.81
N GLN A 150 15.00 -15.78 3.36
CA GLN A 150 16.43 -15.45 3.44
C GLN A 150 16.85 -14.64 2.22
N ALA A 151 17.62 -13.60 2.43
CA ALA A 151 18.19 -12.76 1.39
C ALA A 151 19.70 -12.87 1.39
N SER A 152 20.31 -12.92 0.21
CA SER A 152 21.76 -12.85 0.02
C SER A 152 22.33 -11.53 0.50
N ALA A 153 23.63 -11.50 0.83
CA ALA A 153 24.33 -10.25 0.99
C ALA A 153 24.30 -9.46 -0.33
N ALA A 154 24.04 -8.17 -0.23
CA ALA A 154 23.92 -7.30 -1.40
C ALA A 154 24.75 -6.02 -1.24
N THR A 155 25.28 -5.51 -2.35
CA THR A 155 25.80 -4.15 -2.46
C THR A 155 24.76 -3.29 -3.18
N VAL A 156 24.22 -2.31 -2.48
CA VAL A 156 23.13 -1.47 -3.01
C VAL A 156 23.71 -0.45 -4.01
N THR A 157 23.50 -0.69 -5.28
CA THR A 157 23.96 0.19 -6.38
C THR A 157 22.84 1.08 -6.93
N ASN A 158 21.60 0.64 -6.75
CA ASN A 158 20.38 1.34 -7.17
C ASN A 158 19.80 2.22 -6.05
N SER A 159 18.60 2.74 -6.27
CA SER A 159 17.86 3.47 -5.24
C SER A 159 17.42 2.53 -4.11
N TRP A 160 17.24 3.10 -2.93
CA TRP A 160 16.73 2.35 -1.77
C TRP A 160 15.34 1.79 -1.98
N ASN A 161 14.47 2.53 -2.69
CA ASN A 161 13.16 2.00 -3.06
C ASN A 161 13.26 0.72 -3.91
N ASN A 162 14.21 0.68 -4.85
CA ASN A 162 14.44 -0.50 -5.66
C ASN A 162 14.87 -1.72 -4.82
N GLN A 163 15.75 -1.48 -3.84
CA GLN A 163 16.19 -2.54 -2.92
C GLN A 163 15.03 -3.06 -2.04
N ILE A 164 14.18 -2.16 -1.53
CA ILE A 164 12.98 -2.54 -0.77
C ILE A 164 12.04 -3.37 -1.64
N ASN A 165 11.83 -3.00 -2.90
CA ASN A 165 10.98 -3.77 -3.81
C ASN A 165 11.54 -5.17 -4.12
N LEU A 166 12.87 -5.31 -4.25
CA LEU A 166 13.51 -6.62 -4.39
C LEU A 166 13.27 -7.51 -3.16
N LEU A 167 13.42 -6.94 -1.95
CA LEU A 167 13.14 -7.65 -0.70
C LEU A 167 11.65 -8.00 -0.59
N GLN A 168 10.76 -7.09 -0.97
CA GLN A 168 9.31 -7.35 -0.99
C GLN A 168 8.94 -8.49 -1.95
N THR A 169 9.53 -8.48 -3.15
CA THR A 169 9.31 -9.55 -4.15
C THR A 169 9.84 -10.89 -3.65
N THR A 170 10.98 -10.90 -2.95
CA THR A 170 11.57 -12.09 -2.33
C THR A 170 10.68 -12.63 -1.19
N GLU A 171 10.20 -11.77 -0.30
CA GLU A 171 9.35 -12.13 0.85
C GLU A 171 7.91 -12.46 0.44
N LYS A 172 7.45 -11.99 -0.73
CA LYS A 172 6.02 -11.96 -1.10
C LYS A 172 5.19 -11.21 -0.06
N GLY A 173 5.80 -10.19 0.53
CA GLY A 173 5.27 -9.37 1.61
C GLY A 173 4.60 -8.08 1.14
N ILE A 174 4.35 -7.19 2.09
CA ILE A 174 3.79 -5.86 1.84
C ILE A 174 4.74 -4.80 2.40
N VAL A 175 4.88 -3.71 1.66
CA VAL A 175 5.51 -2.49 2.17
C VAL A 175 4.41 -1.48 2.46
N SER A 176 4.45 -0.87 3.61
CA SER A 176 3.54 0.22 3.99
C SER A 176 4.35 1.42 4.44
N TYR A 177 3.98 2.58 3.97
CA TYR A 177 4.47 3.84 4.50
C TYR A 177 3.40 4.44 5.43
N SER A 178 3.78 4.77 6.64
CA SER A 178 2.85 5.25 7.66
C SER A 178 3.21 6.63 8.17
N ASN A 179 2.33 7.17 9.01
CA ASN A 179 2.59 8.36 9.79
C ASN A 179 3.98 8.30 10.47
N GLY A 180 4.63 9.44 10.61
CA GLY A 180 5.95 9.53 11.25
C GLY A 180 7.12 9.08 10.39
N ARG A 181 6.95 9.01 9.06
CA ARG A 181 8.01 8.70 8.09
C ARG A 181 8.61 7.30 8.25
N ALA A 182 7.79 6.34 8.66
CA ALA A 182 8.21 4.97 8.89
C ALA A 182 7.86 4.08 7.69
N ILE A 183 8.85 3.36 7.17
CA ILE A 183 8.66 2.25 6.25
C ILE A 183 8.40 1.01 7.08
N ARG A 184 7.29 0.34 6.84
CA ARG A 184 6.90 -0.91 7.50
C ARG A 184 6.88 -2.03 6.49
N PHE A 185 7.64 -3.05 6.77
CA PHE A 185 7.79 -4.23 5.93
C PHE A 185 7.11 -5.42 6.62
N TYR A 186 6.02 -5.89 6.04
CA TYR A 186 5.27 -7.03 6.58
C TYR A 186 5.63 -8.28 5.80
N GLY A 187 6.15 -9.28 6.49
CA GLY A 187 6.32 -10.60 5.92
C GLY A 187 4.97 -11.26 5.61
N ARG A 188 4.99 -12.19 4.68
CA ARG A 188 3.78 -12.92 4.26
C ARG A 188 3.04 -13.61 5.41
N GLY A 189 3.76 -14.10 6.42
CA GLY A 189 3.16 -14.69 7.63
C GLY A 189 2.30 -13.71 8.40
N LYS A 190 2.69 -12.42 8.43
CA LYS A 190 1.98 -11.36 9.14
C LYS A 190 0.66 -10.98 8.48
N ILE A 191 0.58 -11.04 7.14
CA ILE A 191 -0.57 -10.55 6.37
C ILE A 191 -1.87 -11.19 6.85
N ASN A 192 -1.87 -12.50 7.11
CA ASN A 192 -3.06 -13.23 7.57
C ASN A 192 -3.57 -12.78 8.95
N THR A 193 -2.76 -12.09 9.74
CA THR A 193 -3.12 -11.59 11.08
C THR A 193 -3.57 -10.12 11.07
N LEU A 194 -3.64 -9.47 9.90
CA LEU A 194 -3.95 -8.04 9.78
C LEU A 194 -5.46 -7.73 9.73
N LYS A 195 -6.34 -8.71 9.93
CA LYS A 195 -7.80 -8.56 9.84
C LYS A 195 -8.48 -7.97 11.09
N ASP A 196 -7.88 -8.04 12.24
CA ASP A 196 -8.50 -7.77 13.54
C ASP A 196 -9.29 -6.43 13.58
N ASN A 197 -10.62 -6.53 13.84
CA ASN A 197 -11.55 -5.41 14.04
C ASN A 197 -11.67 -4.39 12.88
N THR A 198 -11.29 -4.73 11.65
CA THR A 198 -11.50 -3.84 10.50
C THR A 198 -12.96 -3.98 10.03
N PRO A 199 -13.74 -2.87 9.98
CA PRO A 199 -15.12 -2.91 9.48
C PRO A 199 -15.19 -3.44 8.04
N SER A 200 -16.21 -4.23 7.74
CA SER A 200 -16.42 -4.80 6.41
C SER A 200 -16.83 -3.75 5.38
N LEU A 201 -16.45 -3.95 4.13
CA LEU A 201 -16.92 -3.17 2.98
C LEU A 201 -18.18 -3.81 2.41
N THR A 202 -19.30 -3.11 2.44
CA THR A 202 -20.62 -3.63 2.02
C THR A 202 -21.32 -2.68 1.07
N ARG A 203 -22.44 -3.11 0.47
CA ARG A 203 -23.25 -2.29 -0.44
C ARG A 203 -23.99 -1.15 0.26
N THR A 204 -24.15 -1.20 1.55
CA THR A 204 -24.93 -0.22 2.32
C THR A 204 -24.19 0.11 3.61
N ALA A 205 -23.99 1.38 3.89
CA ALA A 205 -23.45 1.83 5.14
C ALA A 205 -24.38 1.49 6.30
N THR A 206 -23.79 0.99 7.38
CA THR A 206 -24.51 0.69 8.64
C THR A 206 -23.64 1.08 9.82
N VAL A 207 -24.16 0.94 11.04
CA VAL A 207 -23.39 1.14 12.28
C VAL A 207 -22.32 0.07 12.52
N THR A 208 -22.14 -0.87 11.61
CA THR A 208 -21.15 -1.95 11.70
C THR A 208 -20.28 -2.10 10.46
N ASN A 209 -20.60 -1.41 9.36
CA ASN A 209 -19.97 -1.61 8.07
C ASN A 209 -19.77 -0.29 7.32
N ILE A 210 -18.74 -0.24 6.47
CA ILE A 210 -18.55 0.84 5.49
C ILE A 210 -19.35 0.54 4.22
N GLY A 211 -20.18 1.47 3.78
CA GLY A 211 -20.96 1.36 2.57
C GLY A 211 -20.23 1.93 1.36
N TYR A 212 -19.90 1.09 0.38
CA TYR A 212 -19.36 1.60 -0.89
C TYR A 212 -20.47 2.10 -1.82
N GLN A 213 -20.17 3.16 -2.58
CA GLN A 213 -21.06 3.77 -3.58
C GLN A 213 -20.70 3.32 -5.00
N THR A 214 -19.41 3.08 -5.24
CA THR A 214 -18.90 2.52 -6.49
C THR A 214 -18.23 1.20 -6.24
N PHE A 215 -18.42 0.25 -7.15
CA PHE A 215 -17.81 -1.07 -7.06
C PHE A 215 -17.46 -1.58 -8.44
N SER A 216 -16.24 -1.98 -8.63
CA SER A 216 -15.75 -2.61 -9.85
C SER A 216 -15.12 -3.95 -9.53
N ARG A 217 -15.43 -4.94 -10.36
CA ARG A 217 -14.70 -6.20 -10.44
C ARG A 217 -13.85 -6.15 -11.69
N LEU A 218 -12.52 -6.15 -11.51
CA LEU A 218 -11.59 -6.15 -12.62
C LEU A 218 -11.40 -7.59 -13.09
N GLY A 219 -11.84 -7.84 -14.30
CA GLY A 219 -11.95 -9.17 -14.88
C GLY A 219 -10.62 -9.76 -15.33
N TYR A 220 -10.75 -10.93 -15.89
CA TYR A 220 -9.72 -11.85 -16.36
C TYR A 220 -8.57 -11.18 -17.13
N GLY A 221 -7.36 -11.68 -16.94
CA GLY A 221 -6.22 -11.47 -17.83
C GLY A 221 -5.15 -10.50 -17.36
N THR A 222 -5.39 -9.59 -16.41
CA THR A 222 -4.36 -8.63 -15.96
C THR A 222 -3.62 -9.05 -14.70
N THR A 223 -4.15 -10.03 -13.94
CA THR A 223 -3.57 -10.50 -12.67
C THR A 223 -3.31 -12.00 -12.62
N PHE A 224 -3.69 -12.70 -13.67
CA PHE A 224 -3.52 -14.13 -13.81
C PHE A 224 -2.10 -14.45 -14.26
N VAL A 225 -1.42 -15.36 -13.57
CA VAL A 225 -0.06 -15.83 -13.90
C VAL A 225 0.03 -17.31 -13.63
N ASN A 226 0.37 -18.11 -14.64
CA ASN A 226 0.54 -19.55 -14.50
C ASN A 226 1.97 -20.04 -14.85
N THR A 227 2.85 -19.11 -15.21
CA THR A 227 4.27 -19.35 -15.41
C THR A 227 5.05 -18.21 -14.76
N ALA A 228 6.00 -18.51 -13.90
CA ALA A 228 6.83 -17.52 -13.25
C ALA A 228 8.31 -17.84 -13.41
N GLU A 229 9.09 -16.85 -13.83
CA GLU A 229 10.53 -16.90 -13.88
C GLU A 229 11.10 -16.00 -12.78
N ILE A 230 11.82 -16.58 -11.84
CA ILE A 230 12.47 -15.87 -10.74
C ILE A 230 13.98 -15.88 -10.99
N THR A 231 14.57 -14.71 -11.06
CA THR A 231 16.01 -14.54 -11.25
C THR A 231 16.62 -13.85 -10.04
N PRO A 232 17.16 -14.61 -9.07
CA PRO A 232 17.84 -14.04 -7.92
C PRO A 232 19.17 -13.40 -8.35
N GLU A 233 19.57 -12.34 -7.63
CA GLU A 233 20.87 -11.72 -7.86
C GLU A 233 22.00 -12.72 -7.63
N GLY A 234 22.87 -12.91 -8.64
CA GLY A 234 24.00 -13.82 -8.57
C GLY A 234 23.69 -15.33 -8.70
N LEU A 235 22.45 -15.70 -8.94
CA LEU A 235 22.03 -17.10 -9.15
C LEU A 235 21.38 -17.30 -10.52
N GLY A 236 21.19 -18.57 -10.90
CA GLY A 236 20.44 -18.93 -12.11
C GLY A 236 18.93 -18.68 -11.96
N THR A 237 18.24 -18.50 -13.09
CA THR A 237 16.78 -18.36 -13.15
C THR A 237 16.09 -19.68 -12.75
N SER A 238 15.09 -19.57 -11.90
CA SER A 238 14.18 -20.64 -11.52
C SER A 238 12.83 -20.43 -12.20
N THR A 239 12.21 -21.51 -12.69
CA THR A 239 10.93 -21.44 -13.40
C THR A 239 9.88 -22.29 -12.72
N GLY A 240 8.73 -21.69 -12.38
CA GLY A 240 7.54 -22.37 -11.88
C GLY A 240 6.44 -22.39 -12.95
N VAL A 241 5.74 -23.51 -13.10
CA VAL A 241 4.66 -23.66 -14.08
C VAL A 241 3.48 -24.41 -13.48
N ASN A 242 2.29 -23.83 -13.56
CA ASN A 242 1.04 -24.54 -13.29
C ASN A 242 0.50 -25.15 -14.59
N THR A 243 0.88 -26.39 -14.87
CA THR A 243 0.53 -27.10 -16.10
C THR A 243 -0.98 -27.22 -16.34
N ALA A 244 -1.77 -27.43 -15.28
CA ALA A 244 -3.22 -27.53 -15.38
C ALA A 244 -3.83 -26.21 -15.88
N SER A 245 -3.38 -25.08 -15.32
CA SER A 245 -3.82 -23.75 -15.71
C SER A 245 -3.33 -23.38 -17.13
N VAL A 246 -2.08 -23.73 -17.47
CA VAL A 246 -1.55 -23.53 -18.84
C VAL A 246 -2.38 -24.30 -19.88
N THR A 247 -2.79 -25.53 -19.55
CA THR A 247 -3.63 -26.33 -20.44
C THR A 247 -5.01 -25.71 -20.63
N LEU A 248 -5.57 -25.11 -19.59
CA LEU A 248 -6.94 -24.55 -19.61
C LEU A 248 -7.01 -23.16 -20.24
N TYR A 249 -6.04 -22.30 -19.95
CA TYR A 249 -6.09 -20.86 -20.28
C TYR A 249 -4.96 -20.40 -21.24
N GLY A 250 -4.02 -21.28 -21.59
CA GLY A 250 -2.78 -20.91 -22.25
C GLY A 250 -1.74 -20.35 -21.28
N GLN A 251 -0.51 -20.20 -21.77
CA GLN A 251 0.59 -19.67 -20.95
C GLN A 251 0.45 -18.16 -20.76
N ASN A 252 0.50 -17.72 -19.51
CA ASN A 252 0.63 -16.32 -19.11
C ASN A 252 1.72 -16.20 -18.05
N GLY A 253 2.83 -15.55 -18.40
CA GLY A 253 4.06 -15.56 -17.62
C GLY A 253 4.43 -14.20 -17.03
N ILE A 254 5.22 -14.24 -15.96
CA ILE A 254 5.89 -13.09 -15.36
C ILE A 254 7.35 -13.41 -15.09
N THR A 255 8.22 -12.43 -15.25
CA THR A 255 9.62 -12.50 -14.82
C THR A 255 9.86 -11.53 -13.69
N GLN A 256 10.48 -11.99 -12.59
CA GLN A 256 10.77 -11.17 -11.43
C GLN A 256 12.23 -11.33 -10.99
N SER A 257 12.87 -10.21 -10.62
CA SER A 257 14.16 -10.21 -9.95
C SER A 257 13.97 -10.27 -8.44
N THR A 258 14.82 -11.02 -7.75
CA THR A 258 14.79 -11.21 -6.29
C THR A 258 16.20 -11.20 -5.70
N VAL A 259 16.28 -11.29 -4.38
CA VAL A 259 17.53 -11.46 -3.62
C VAL A 259 17.51 -12.76 -2.81
N ASP A 260 16.83 -13.79 -3.30
CA ASP A 260 16.79 -15.11 -2.66
C ASP A 260 18.20 -15.63 -2.34
N ALA A 261 18.38 -16.16 -1.13
CA ALA A 261 19.69 -16.63 -0.66
C ALA A 261 20.20 -17.89 -1.38
N ASN A 262 19.30 -18.67 -2.00
CA ASN A 262 19.67 -19.89 -2.70
C ASN A 262 18.62 -20.29 -3.77
N ALA A 263 19.03 -21.20 -4.67
CA ALA A 263 18.18 -21.66 -5.77
C ALA A 263 16.92 -22.41 -5.31
N THR A 264 16.95 -23.10 -4.17
CA THR A 264 15.77 -23.82 -3.64
C THR A 264 14.68 -22.83 -3.25
N GLN A 265 15.03 -21.74 -2.58
CA GLN A 265 14.08 -20.70 -2.22
C GLN A 265 13.53 -20.00 -3.47
N ALA A 266 14.39 -19.68 -4.46
CA ALA A 266 13.97 -19.10 -5.73
C ALA A 266 13.00 -20.02 -6.49
N GLN A 267 13.27 -21.34 -6.52
CA GLN A 267 12.35 -22.31 -7.11
C GLN A 267 11.02 -22.35 -6.37
N GLY A 268 11.04 -22.36 -5.02
CA GLY A 268 9.81 -22.27 -4.20
C GLY A 268 9.00 -21.01 -4.47
N ASN A 269 9.65 -19.87 -4.65
CA ASN A 269 9.00 -18.60 -5.01
C ASN A 269 8.39 -18.66 -6.43
N ALA A 270 9.07 -19.28 -7.40
CA ALA A 270 8.57 -19.46 -8.76
C ALA A 270 7.32 -20.37 -8.78
N ASP A 271 7.40 -21.54 -8.14
CA ASP A 271 6.30 -22.51 -8.06
C ASP A 271 5.09 -21.92 -7.32
N TRP A 272 5.34 -21.21 -6.22
CA TRP A 272 4.28 -20.52 -5.50
C TRP A 272 3.60 -19.44 -6.37
N THR A 273 4.35 -18.59 -7.05
CA THR A 273 3.80 -17.53 -7.90
C THR A 273 2.94 -18.13 -9.01
N ALA A 274 3.46 -19.13 -9.72
CA ALA A 274 2.74 -19.81 -10.80
C ALA A 274 1.49 -20.56 -10.32
N THR A 275 1.43 -20.96 -9.04
CA THR A 275 0.28 -21.65 -8.48
C THR A 275 -0.73 -20.71 -7.83
N ALA A 276 -0.25 -19.74 -7.03
CA ALA A 276 -1.11 -18.81 -6.29
C ALA A 276 -1.94 -17.90 -7.22
N LEU A 277 -1.37 -17.50 -8.33
CA LEU A 277 -1.98 -16.56 -9.28
C LEU A 277 -2.58 -17.24 -10.51
N SER A 278 -2.61 -18.57 -10.56
CA SER A 278 -3.01 -19.34 -11.73
C SER A 278 -4.52 -19.45 -11.95
N ASP A 279 -5.33 -19.03 -10.99
CA ASP A 279 -6.78 -19.02 -11.12
C ASP A 279 -7.26 -17.74 -11.80
N ALA A 280 -7.65 -17.88 -13.07
CA ALA A 280 -8.19 -16.77 -13.86
C ALA A 280 -9.55 -16.26 -13.37
N THR A 281 -10.20 -16.98 -12.44
CA THR A 281 -11.50 -16.55 -11.87
C THR A 281 -11.34 -15.63 -10.67
N VAL A 282 -10.16 -15.54 -10.09
CA VAL A 282 -9.88 -14.63 -8.98
C VAL A 282 -9.73 -13.20 -9.50
N LEU A 283 -10.54 -12.31 -8.96
CA LEU A 283 -10.70 -10.94 -9.44
C LEU A 283 -10.05 -9.95 -8.48
N ARG A 284 -9.53 -8.85 -9.04
CA ARG A 284 -9.27 -7.63 -8.24
C ARG A 284 -10.58 -6.85 -8.09
N PHE A 285 -10.65 -6.05 -7.04
CA PHE A 285 -11.81 -5.21 -6.78
C PHE A 285 -11.38 -3.76 -6.53
N GLU A 286 -12.26 -2.84 -6.88
CA GLU A 286 -12.16 -1.45 -6.50
C GLU A 286 -13.47 -1.03 -5.83
N CYS A 287 -13.38 -0.41 -4.66
CA CYS A 287 -14.51 0.09 -3.89
C CYS A 287 -14.32 1.56 -3.57
N GLY A 288 -15.29 2.40 -3.98
CA GLY A 288 -15.27 3.83 -3.67
C GLY A 288 -16.41 4.22 -2.74
N PHE A 289 -16.09 5.11 -1.78
CA PHE A 289 -17.09 5.73 -0.89
C PHE A 289 -16.67 7.16 -0.53
N ASN A 290 -17.61 7.95 -0.03
CA ASN A 290 -17.32 9.27 0.55
C ASN A 290 -17.58 9.30 2.06
N ASP A 291 -16.98 10.27 2.74
CA ASP A 291 -17.08 10.45 4.19
C ASP A 291 -18.50 10.81 4.65
N VAL A 292 -19.22 11.63 3.90
CA VAL A 292 -20.55 12.14 4.31
C VAL A 292 -21.66 11.09 4.32
N SER A 293 -21.45 9.95 3.66
CA SER A 293 -22.40 8.84 3.59
C SER A 293 -22.19 7.75 4.64
N GLN A 294 -21.15 7.86 5.46
CA GLN A 294 -20.76 6.83 6.42
C GLN A 294 -21.21 7.15 7.85
N ASP A 295 -21.31 6.11 8.68
CA ASP A 295 -21.37 6.26 10.13
C ASP A 295 -19.99 6.72 10.64
N GLU A 296 -19.98 7.67 11.58
CA GLU A 296 -18.76 8.30 12.08
C GLU A 296 -17.82 7.32 12.77
N THR A 297 -18.39 6.47 13.63
CA THR A 297 -17.60 5.50 14.40
C THR A 297 -16.97 4.46 13.47
N MET A 298 -17.72 3.99 12.48
CA MET A 298 -17.22 3.02 11.50
C MET A 298 -16.17 3.61 10.57
N LEU A 299 -16.38 4.84 10.10
CA LEU A 299 -15.41 5.53 9.27
C LEU A 299 -14.09 5.75 10.04
N LEU A 300 -14.18 6.19 11.29
CA LEU A 300 -13.01 6.36 12.17
C LEU A 300 -12.26 5.04 12.35
N ALA A 301 -12.95 3.97 12.74
CA ALA A 301 -12.35 2.65 12.96
C ALA A 301 -11.70 2.10 11.68
N PHE A 302 -12.36 2.24 10.53
CA PHE A 302 -11.84 1.79 9.24
C PHE A 302 -10.57 2.56 8.86
N LEU A 303 -10.63 3.89 8.83
CA LEU A 303 -9.50 4.72 8.42
C LEU A 303 -8.30 4.56 9.36
N GLN A 304 -8.50 4.51 10.68
CA GLN A 304 -7.43 4.28 11.64
C GLN A 304 -6.74 2.93 11.44
N ASN A 305 -7.49 1.89 11.12
CA ASN A 305 -6.94 0.57 10.82
C ASN A 305 -6.15 0.57 9.50
N VAL A 306 -6.74 1.09 8.43
CA VAL A 306 -6.16 1.07 7.08
C VAL A 306 -4.94 1.98 6.96
N THR A 307 -4.99 3.18 7.51
CA THR A 307 -3.87 4.15 7.43
C THR A 307 -2.72 3.85 8.40
N GLY A 308 -2.90 2.84 9.28
CA GLY A 308 -1.85 2.47 10.21
C GLY A 308 -1.57 3.52 11.27
N PHE A 309 -2.61 4.17 11.78
CA PHE A 309 -2.49 5.11 12.90
C PHE A 309 -1.91 4.45 14.16
N GLY A 310 -1.93 3.11 14.21
CA GLY A 310 -1.22 2.30 15.20
C GLY A 310 0.16 1.83 14.71
N ILE A 311 0.80 0.95 15.51
CA ILE A 311 2.11 0.34 15.20
C ILE A 311 2.01 -0.58 13.97
N VAL A 312 0.84 -1.16 13.69
CA VAL A 312 0.60 -2.09 12.58
C VAL A 312 -0.62 -1.64 11.80
N ALA A 313 -0.45 -1.40 10.48
CA ALA A 313 -1.58 -1.17 9.58
C ALA A 313 -2.36 -2.48 9.42
N LYS A 314 -3.67 -2.44 9.58
CA LYS A 314 -4.57 -3.60 9.41
C LYS A 314 -5.20 -3.48 8.04
N CYS A 315 -4.66 -4.20 7.07
CA CYS A 315 -5.03 -4.04 5.67
C CYS A 315 -6.02 -5.11 5.18
N VAL A 316 -6.48 -6.04 6.04
CA VAL A 316 -7.41 -7.12 5.65
C VAL A 316 -8.82 -6.79 6.14
N THR A 317 -9.80 -6.93 5.24
CA THR A 317 -11.22 -6.74 5.55
C THR A 317 -12.09 -7.72 4.77
N ASP A 318 -13.35 -7.85 5.17
CA ASP A 318 -14.36 -8.56 4.38
C ASP A 318 -14.99 -7.62 3.35
N LEU A 319 -15.08 -8.09 2.11
CA LEU A 319 -15.82 -7.45 1.04
C LEU A 319 -17.11 -8.25 0.78
N VAL A 320 -18.25 -7.60 0.94
CA VAL A 320 -19.57 -8.19 0.67
C VAL A 320 -20.16 -7.58 -0.59
N TYR A 321 -20.36 -8.39 -1.62
CA TYR A 321 -20.89 -7.93 -2.89
C TYR A 321 -21.89 -8.93 -3.49
N ARG A 322 -22.66 -8.50 -4.48
CA ARG A 322 -23.58 -9.37 -5.20
C ARG A 322 -23.23 -9.42 -6.68
N VAL A 323 -23.09 -10.63 -7.19
CA VAL A 323 -22.99 -10.84 -8.64
C VAL A 323 -24.35 -10.59 -9.27
N PRO A 324 -24.45 -9.86 -10.40
CA PRO A 324 -25.71 -9.70 -11.13
C PRO A 324 -26.34 -11.06 -11.43
N GLY A 325 -27.63 -11.21 -11.08
CA GLY A 325 -28.37 -12.47 -11.23
C GLY A 325 -28.23 -13.46 -10.07
N ALA A 326 -27.33 -13.24 -9.11
CA ALA A 326 -27.23 -14.08 -7.92
C ALA A 326 -28.33 -13.74 -6.91
N GLY A 327 -28.90 -14.77 -6.27
CA GLY A 327 -29.94 -14.62 -5.24
C GLY A 327 -29.41 -14.15 -3.88
N SER A 328 -28.11 -14.29 -3.63
CA SER A 328 -27.46 -13.96 -2.34
C SER A 328 -26.20 -13.15 -2.53
N ASP A 329 -25.76 -12.51 -1.45
CA ASP A 329 -24.47 -11.81 -1.39
C ASP A 329 -23.32 -12.82 -1.26
N THR A 330 -22.17 -12.45 -1.81
CA THR A 330 -20.90 -13.16 -1.68
C THR A 330 -20.00 -12.37 -0.76
N THR A 331 -19.36 -13.05 0.20
CA THR A 331 -18.35 -12.46 1.06
C THR A 331 -16.98 -13.02 0.68
N VAL A 332 -15.99 -12.15 0.53
CA VAL A 332 -14.60 -12.52 0.28
C VAL A 332 -13.68 -11.72 1.19
N GLU A 333 -12.69 -12.38 1.75
CA GLU A 333 -11.61 -11.69 2.46
C GLU A 333 -10.67 -11.04 1.45
N VAL A 334 -10.40 -9.76 1.65
CA VAL A 334 -9.55 -8.97 0.76
C VAL A 334 -8.46 -8.25 1.52
N LEU A 335 -7.31 -8.13 0.88
CA LEU A 335 -6.23 -7.25 1.27
C LEU A 335 -6.41 -5.90 0.59
N ILE A 336 -6.27 -4.82 1.34
CA ILE A 336 -6.21 -3.46 0.82
C ILE A 336 -4.78 -3.21 0.34
N GLU A 337 -4.59 -3.17 -0.98
CA GLU A 337 -3.29 -2.96 -1.63
C GLU A 337 -2.89 -1.48 -1.67
N GLY A 338 -3.89 -0.62 -1.73
CA GLY A 338 -3.72 0.82 -1.80
C GLY A 338 -5.05 1.55 -1.89
N TRP A 339 -4.99 2.85 -1.98
CA TRP A 339 -6.18 3.70 -2.16
C TRP A 339 -5.86 5.00 -2.88
N SER A 340 -6.86 5.60 -3.50
CA SER A 340 -6.84 7.01 -3.91
C SER A 340 -7.68 7.85 -2.97
N LEU A 341 -7.22 9.08 -2.74
CA LEU A 341 -7.86 10.09 -1.91
C LEU A 341 -8.09 11.34 -2.74
N ASN A 342 -9.35 11.79 -2.78
CA ASN A 342 -9.72 13.03 -3.41
C ASN A 342 -10.55 13.87 -2.44
N ILE A 343 -10.02 15.01 -2.02
CA ILE A 343 -10.64 15.94 -1.07
C ILE A 343 -11.13 17.15 -1.84
N THR A 344 -12.37 17.52 -1.58
CA THR A 344 -12.97 18.79 -1.97
C THR A 344 -13.53 19.51 -0.74
N PRO A 345 -13.93 20.79 -0.82
CA PRO A 345 -14.56 21.46 0.30
C PRO A 345 -15.86 20.81 0.76
N GLU A 346 -16.54 20.06 -0.11
CA GLU A 346 -17.84 19.44 0.16
C GLU A 346 -17.71 18.04 0.77
N GLN A 347 -16.75 17.24 0.30
CA GLN A 347 -16.61 15.83 0.70
C GLN A 347 -15.22 15.28 0.44
N THR A 348 -14.94 14.16 1.08
CA THR A 348 -13.75 13.35 0.84
C THR A 348 -14.14 12.04 0.18
N ASN A 349 -13.57 11.76 -0.98
CA ASN A 349 -13.77 10.50 -1.70
C ASN A 349 -12.56 9.60 -1.52
N PHE A 350 -12.81 8.35 -1.19
CA PHE A 350 -11.82 7.27 -1.12
C PHE A 350 -12.14 6.22 -2.18
N THR A 351 -11.12 5.71 -2.84
CA THR A 351 -11.24 4.49 -3.67
C THR A 351 -10.15 3.52 -3.24
N PHE A 352 -10.55 2.33 -2.78
CA PHE A 352 -9.65 1.27 -2.32
C PHE A 352 -9.41 0.25 -3.40
N TYR A 353 -8.15 -0.15 -3.57
CA TYR A 353 -7.70 -1.22 -4.45
C TYR A 353 -7.54 -2.49 -3.63
N LEU A 354 -8.24 -3.55 -4.03
CA LEU A 354 -8.39 -4.74 -3.21
C LEU A 354 -7.99 -5.99 -4.00
N SER A 355 -7.19 -6.84 -3.36
CA SER A 355 -6.86 -8.19 -3.86
C SER A 355 -7.44 -9.26 -2.93
N PRO A 356 -7.93 -10.39 -3.47
CA PRO A 356 -8.34 -11.51 -2.62
C PRO A 356 -7.22 -11.98 -1.71
N LEU A 357 -7.54 -12.21 -0.44
CA LEU A 357 -6.56 -12.69 0.54
C LEU A 357 -6.00 -14.06 0.18
N THR A 358 -6.70 -14.83 -0.65
CA THR A 358 -6.25 -16.15 -1.15
C THR A 358 -4.90 -16.10 -1.83
N TYR A 359 -4.49 -14.94 -2.39
CA TYR A 359 -3.15 -14.74 -2.94
C TYR A 359 -2.03 -14.84 -1.89
N TYR A 360 -2.37 -14.63 -0.61
CA TYR A 360 -1.42 -14.60 0.51
C TYR A 360 -1.56 -15.80 1.45
N GLN A 361 -2.46 -16.76 1.13
CA GLN A 361 -2.68 -17.91 1.97
C GLN A 361 -1.57 -18.95 1.79
N PHE A 362 -1.02 -19.42 2.89
CA PHE A 362 0.01 -20.45 2.97
C PHE A 362 -0.47 -21.58 3.85
N PHE A 363 0.23 -22.73 3.74
CA PHE A 363 0.06 -23.83 4.67
C PHE A 363 0.33 -23.36 6.10
N THR A 364 -0.65 -23.54 6.99
CA THR A 364 -0.51 -23.26 8.42
C THR A 364 -0.75 -24.57 9.17
N LEU A 365 0.25 -25.05 9.90
CA LEU A 365 0.12 -26.28 10.70
C LEU A 365 -1.03 -26.11 11.69
N ASP A 366 -1.85 -27.17 11.87
CA ASP A 366 -3.05 -27.19 12.73
C ASP A 366 -4.22 -26.25 12.31
N SER A 367 -4.16 -25.64 11.15
CA SER A 367 -5.32 -24.94 10.60
C SER A 367 -6.31 -25.93 9.97
N SER A 368 -7.58 -25.81 10.32
CA SER A 368 -8.66 -26.64 9.74
C SER A 368 -8.88 -26.41 8.24
N THR A 369 -8.39 -25.28 7.69
CA THR A 369 -8.56 -24.89 6.29
C THR A 369 -7.25 -24.83 5.51
N LEU A 370 -6.15 -24.43 6.15
CA LEU A 370 -4.84 -24.20 5.54
C LEU A 370 -3.80 -25.26 5.94
N GLY A 371 -4.10 -26.11 6.89
CA GLY A 371 -3.23 -27.17 7.39
C GLY A 371 -3.54 -28.57 6.84
N ILE A 372 -4.37 -28.68 5.81
CA ILE A 372 -4.78 -29.96 5.24
C ILE A 372 -3.70 -30.42 4.25
N LEU A 373 -3.05 -31.56 4.55
CA LEU A 373 -2.05 -32.17 3.67
C LEU A 373 -2.70 -32.46 2.29
N ASP A 374 -1.97 -32.24 1.23
CA ASP A 374 -2.38 -32.39 -0.19
C ASP A 374 -3.36 -31.32 -0.71
N THR A 375 -3.90 -30.44 0.13
CA THR A 375 -4.81 -29.36 -0.32
C THR A 375 -4.30 -27.97 -0.01
N SER A 376 -3.43 -27.84 0.99
CA SER A 376 -2.88 -26.55 1.41
C SER A 376 -1.44 -26.38 0.91
N ARG A 377 -1.06 -25.13 0.63
CA ARG A 377 0.27 -24.78 0.12
C ARG A 377 1.26 -24.66 1.26
N LEU A 378 2.46 -25.22 1.09
CA LEU A 378 3.57 -24.97 2.00
C LEU A 378 4.12 -23.57 1.78
N GLY A 379 4.17 -22.76 2.85
CA GLY A 379 4.90 -21.51 2.86
C GLY A 379 6.38 -21.79 3.19
N TRP A 380 7.29 -21.40 2.34
CA TRP A 380 8.74 -21.51 2.54
C TRP A 380 9.29 -20.24 3.14
#